data_00de5f0a37231f5b8ea8d1f31e185750
#
_entry.id   00de5f0a37231f5b8ea8d1f31e185750
#
_cell.length_a   1.000
_cell.length_b   1.000
_cell.length_c   1.000
_cell.angle_alpha   90.00
_cell.angle_beta   90.00
_cell.angle_gamma   90.00
#
_symmetry.space_group_name_H-M   'P 1'
#
loop_
_entity.id
_entity.type
_entity.pdbx_description
1 polymer ?
#
loop_
_entity_poly.entity_id
_entity_poly.type
_entity_poly.pdbx_seq_one_letter_code
_entity_poly.pdbx_strand_id
1 'polypeptide(L)'
;MRTPSESRGRAVPAALTAVITAAALLAGAPAAGAGVSTGRNAVDGHCARLDRVTVPGAEHQVKACLDDLTTAGTAASGHTDPSDWAGLHPAGAVNPKDVPGIQVDGYFPDTSTSNTTHGWNHDSQFVLRLPDRWNGGLVVAGTPGNREQYANDFTISDWALAKGYAYAVTDKGNVGVAFYRDGRRPGDAVAEWNQRVTQVALAAKATIARRYGRPPERTYAAGISNGGYLVRWQLENRAWLYDGGVDWEGTLWRVKGDNLLTFLPPALRAYPKGDTQAMYDAGFARGSEFLWPFHHQYYWDLTQRLYREELDPAFDGDTEAGTPFCASGTPACDADYDYDARRPYRAVERIGLTGRIGKPLITIHGTLDTLLPISRSGDVYADMVGDRRPFRYYRITDGTHVDSLYAAYPDRLRPLLPCFRGAFEALEGWVERRQSPPPSATLPRPTGGDLVNDCQLGR
;
A
#
# COMPACT_ATOMS: atom_id res chain seq x y z
N MET A 1 -20.96 -58.11 -4.54
CA MET A 1 -21.52 -56.90 -5.15
C MET A 1 -21.49 -55.77 -4.10
N ARG A 2 -20.55 -54.86 -4.17
CA ARG A 2 -20.50 -53.63 -3.37
C ARG A 2 -20.25 -52.50 -4.37
N THR A 3 -21.16 -51.54 -4.42
CA THR A 3 -21.12 -50.37 -5.26
C THR A 3 -20.12 -49.33 -4.70
N PRO A 4 -19.36 -48.57 -5.51
CA PRO A 4 -18.48 -47.52 -5.05
C PRO A 4 -19.27 -46.24 -4.76
N SER A 5 -18.96 -45.56 -3.67
CA SER A 5 -19.50 -44.26 -3.29
C SER A 5 -18.82 -43.17 -4.12
N GLU A 6 -19.60 -42.38 -4.83
CA GLU A 6 -19.16 -41.17 -5.52
C GLU A 6 -18.81 -40.05 -4.52
N SER A 7 -17.56 -39.65 -4.51
CA SER A 7 -17.13 -38.41 -3.83
C SER A 7 -17.49 -37.20 -4.71
N ARG A 8 -18.52 -36.43 -4.30
CA ARG A 8 -18.85 -35.14 -4.92
C ARG A 8 -17.76 -34.13 -4.62
N GLY A 9 -16.91 -33.83 -5.61
CA GLY A 9 -16.02 -32.68 -5.59
C GLY A 9 -16.83 -31.39 -5.54
N ARG A 10 -16.62 -30.59 -4.53
CA ARG A 10 -17.17 -29.23 -4.45
C ARG A 10 -16.45 -28.36 -5.50
N ALA A 11 -17.23 -27.84 -6.44
CA ALA A 11 -16.75 -26.83 -7.39
C ALA A 11 -16.33 -25.56 -6.64
N VAL A 12 -15.10 -25.13 -6.87
CA VAL A 12 -14.59 -23.83 -6.39
C VAL A 12 -15.26 -22.75 -7.25
N PRO A 13 -15.85 -21.69 -6.67
CA PRO A 13 -16.53 -20.66 -7.45
C PRO A 13 -15.57 -19.91 -8.38
N ALA A 14 -16.00 -19.63 -9.59
CA ALA A 14 -15.25 -18.94 -10.65
C ALA A 14 -14.73 -17.53 -10.28
N ALA A 15 -15.20 -16.95 -9.19
CA ALA A 15 -14.71 -15.65 -8.66
C ALA A 15 -13.27 -15.68 -8.14
N LEU A 16 -12.70 -16.85 -7.83
CA LEU A 16 -11.31 -16.98 -7.41
C LEU A 16 -10.32 -16.80 -8.57
N THR A 17 -10.76 -17.04 -9.80
CA THR A 17 -9.87 -17.00 -10.98
C THR A 17 -9.42 -15.58 -11.35
N ALA A 18 -10.22 -14.56 -11.03
CA ALA A 18 -9.89 -13.16 -11.36
C ALA A 18 -8.78 -12.55 -10.45
N VAL A 19 -8.58 -13.10 -9.24
CA VAL A 19 -7.54 -12.62 -8.32
C VAL A 19 -6.17 -13.27 -8.62
N ILE A 20 -6.17 -14.41 -9.31
CA ILE A 20 -4.96 -15.17 -9.66
C ILE A 20 -4.15 -14.44 -10.76
N THR A 21 -4.81 -13.65 -11.62
CA THR A 21 -4.14 -12.97 -12.73
C THR A 21 -3.26 -11.79 -12.29
N ALA A 22 -3.50 -11.21 -11.13
CA ALA A 22 -2.74 -10.04 -10.64
C ALA A 22 -1.36 -10.37 -10.06
N ALA A 23 -1.10 -11.63 -9.73
CA ALA A 23 0.19 -12.06 -9.17
C ALA A 23 1.10 -12.76 -10.20
N ALA A 24 0.57 -13.17 -11.37
CA ALA A 24 1.28 -14.00 -12.35
C ALA A 24 1.57 -13.30 -13.70
N LEU A 25 1.17 -12.05 -13.92
CA LEU A 25 1.41 -11.32 -15.18
C LEU A 25 2.66 -10.42 -15.09
N LEU A 26 3.83 -11.07 -14.99
CA LEU A 26 5.13 -10.45 -15.29
C LEU A 26 5.74 -11.09 -16.56
N ALA A 27 4.94 -11.29 -17.61
CA ALA A 27 5.46 -11.59 -18.94
C ALA A 27 4.91 -10.54 -19.89
N GLY A 28 5.82 -9.69 -20.39
CA GLY A 28 5.51 -8.54 -21.21
C GLY A 28 4.72 -8.85 -22.47
N ALA A 29 3.68 -8.06 -22.72
CA ALA A 29 3.13 -7.86 -24.05
C ALA A 29 3.64 -6.52 -24.59
N PRO A 30 3.99 -6.42 -25.90
CA PRO A 30 4.51 -5.18 -26.45
C PRO A 30 3.42 -4.11 -26.49
N ALA A 31 3.69 -2.94 -25.93
CA ALA A 31 2.83 -1.78 -26.00
C ALA A 31 2.68 -1.31 -27.45
N ALA A 32 1.46 -1.31 -27.94
CA ALA A 32 1.11 -0.60 -29.17
C ALA A 32 1.18 0.90 -28.89
N GLY A 33 2.03 1.62 -29.62
CA GLY A 33 2.19 3.05 -29.48
C GLY A 33 0.87 3.80 -29.74
N ALA A 34 0.29 4.40 -28.71
CA ALA A 34 -0.83 5.30 -28.84
C ALA A 34 -0.33 6.66 -29.35
N GLY A 35 -0.73 6.98 -30.55
CA GLY A 35 -0.47 8.30 -31.15
C GLY A 35 -1.16 9.40 -30.33
N VAL A 36 -0.38 10.38 -29.88
CA VAL A 36 -0.84 11.58 -29.21
C VAL A 36 -1.76 12.36 -30.13
N SER A 37 -3.06 12.31 -29.87
CA SER A 37 -4.05 13.17 -30.50
C SER A 37 -3.96 14.57 -29.88
N THR A 38 -3.40 15.52 -30.59
CA THR A 38 -3.45 16.94 -30.23
C THR A 38 -4.82 17.53 -30.54
N GLY A 39 -5.81 17.30 -29.69
CA GLY A 39 -7.08 17.98 -29.70
C GLY A 39 -6.94 19.40 -29.12
N ARG A 40 -6.97 20.44 -29.99
CA ARG A 40 -7.10 21.85 -29.58
C ARG A 40 -8.55 22.14 -29.25
N ASN A 41 -8.82 22.45 -27.99
CA ASN A 41 -9.79 23.49 -27.61
C ASN A 41 -9.60 23.75 -26.09
N ALA A 42 -8.71 24.71 -25.77
CA ALA A 42 -8.60 25.23 -24.42
C ALA A 42 -9.83 26.12 -24.12
N VAL A 43 -10.68 25.64 -23.22
CA VAL A 43 -11.62 26.49 -22.51
C VAL A 43 -10.84 27.31 -21.50
N ASP A 44 -10.99 28.62 -21.47
CA ASP A 44 -10.30 29.56 -20.58
C ASP A 44 -10.42 29.07 -19.10
N GLY A 45 -9.29 28.72 -18.50
CA GLY A 45 -9.18 28.31 -17.10
C GLY A 45 -8.75 26.86 -16.88
N HIS A 46 -9.14 25.92 -17.73
CA HIS A 46 -8.75 24.52 -17.62
C HIS A 46 -7.27 24.34 -17.97
N CYS A 47 -6.53 23.66 -17.06
CA CYS A 47 -5.08 23.48 -17.19
C CYS A 47 -4.27 24.78 -17.40
N ALA A 48 -4.77 25.92 -16.91
CA ALA A 48 -4.04 27.16 -17.01
C ALA A 48 -2.60 27.02 -16.50
N ARG A 49 -1.64 27.68 -17.16
CA ARG A 49 -0.21 27.65 -16.81
C ARG A 49 0.43 26.26 -16.88
N LEU A 50 -0.05 25.34 -17.70
CA LEU A 50 0.57 24.02 -17.92
C LEU A 50 2.08 24.15 -18.22
N ASP A 51 2.48 25.18 -18.97
CA ASP A 51 3.87 25.52 -19.31
C ASP A 51 4.75 25.76 -18.06
N ARG A 52 4.17 26.30 -16.97
CA ARG A 52 4.86 26.63 -15.73
C ARG A 52 4.94 25.48 -14.74
N VAL A 53 4.24 24.38 -14.99
CA VAL A 53 4.30 23.21 -14.14
C VAL A 53 5.63 22.49 -14.41
N THR A 54 6.48 22.42 -13.38
CA THR A 54 7.79 21.74 -13.43
C THR A 54 8.05 21.12 -12.08
N VAL A 55 8.36 19.85 -12.06
CA VAL A 55 8.73 19.08 -10.87
C VAL A 55 10.23 19.22 -10.65
N PRO A 56 10.69 19.88 -9.58
CA PRO A 56 12.10 20.08 -9.33
C PRO A 56 12.83 18.76 -9.09
N GLY A 57 14.00 18.62 -9.70
CA GLY A 57 14.84 17.43 -9.54
C GLY A 57 14.41 16.25 -10.41
N ALA A 58 13.30 16.34 -11.15
CA ALA A 58 12.96 15.34 -12.14
C ALA A 58 13.99 15.33 -13.27
N GLU A 59 14.47 14.16 -13.64
CA GLU A 59 15.31 13.96 -14.81
C GLU A 59 14.46 13.95 -16.09
N HIS A 60 13.29 13.34 -16.00
CA HIS A 60 12.30 13.33 -17.06
C HIS A 60 10.91 13.65 -16.51
N GLN A 61 10.09 14.36 -17.29
CA GLN A 61 8.70 14.59 -16.96
C GLN A 61 7.87 14.88 -18.19
N VAL A 62 6.67 14.36 -18.21
CA VAL A 62 5.60 14.65 -19.19
C VAL A 62 4.39 15.22 -18.48
N LYS A 63 3.63 16.06 -19.17
CA LYS A 63 2.47 16.75 -18.60
C LYS A 63 1.27 16.53 -19.48
N ALA A 64 0.15 16.17 -18.87
CA ALA A 64 -1.12 16.03 -19.53
C ALA A 64 -2.17 16.94 -18.89
N CYS A 65 -2.97 17.57 -19.73
CA CYS A 65 -4.19 18.25 -19.32
C CYS A 65 -5.33 17.26 -19.47
N LEU A 66 -5.99 16.91 -18.37
CA LEU A 66 -7.03 15.88 -18.33
C LEU A 66 -8.35 16.48 -17.84
N ASP A 67 -9.44 16.10 -18.49
CA ASP A 67 -10.79 16.44 -18.05
C ASP A 67 -11.17 15.72 -16.75
N ASP A 68 -10.50 14.60 -16.47
CA ASP A 68 -10.68 13.84 -15.24
C ASP A 68 -9.37 13.18 -14.80
N LEU A 69 -8.86 13.58 -13.64
CA LEU A 69 -7.65 13.04 -12.99
C LEU A 69 -7.89 11.75 -12.19
N THR A 70 -9.15 11.32 -12.06
CA THR A 70 -9.48 10.07 -11.35
C THR A 70 -9.23 8.85 -12.23
N THR A 71 -9.29 7.67 -11.64
CA THR A 71 -9.10 6.39 -12.37
C THR A 71 -10.07 6.23 -13.54
N ALA A 72 -11.28 6.83 -13.47
CA ALA A 72 -12.23 6.81 -14.56
C ALA A 72 -11.71 7.54 -15.79
N GLY A 73 -11.13 8.73 -15.60
CA GLY A 73 -10.58 9.55 -16.68
C GLY A 73 -9.21 9.09 -17.13
N THR A 74 -8.32 8.76 -16.21
CA THR A 74 -6.94 8.36 -16.54
C THR A 74 -6.88 7.01 -17.28
N ALA A 75 -7.74 6.05 -16.92
CA ALA A 75 -7.86 4.81 -17.66
C ALA A 75 -8.50 5.02 -19.05
N ALA A 76 -9.55 5.84 -19.15
CA ALA A 76 -10.19 6.14 -20.42
C ALA A 76 -9.28 6.88 -21.41
N SER A 77 -8.35 7.69 -20.89
CA SER A 77 -7.37 8.43 -21.69
C SER A 77 -6.04 7.68 -21.90
N GLY A 78 -5.90 6.48 -21.34
CA GLY A 78 -4.71 5.63 -21.50
C GLY A 78 -3.49 6.08 -20.69
N HIS A 79 -3.67 6.89 -19.65
CA HIS A 79 -2.61 7.32 -18.76
C HIS A 79 -2.33 6.31 -17.63
N THR A 80 -3.29 5.46 -17.32
CA THR A 80 -3.18 4.37 -16.33
C THR A 80 -3.92 3.13 -16.82
N ASP A 81 -3.65 1.97 -16.22
CA ASP A 81 -4.33 0.71 -16.51
C ASP A 81 -5.07 0.23 -15.24
N PRO A 82 -6.32 -0.26 -15.34
CA PRO A 82 -7.03 -0.83 -14.20
C PRO A 82 -6.29 -1.94 -13.46
N SER A 83 -5.33 -2.62 -14.09
CA SER A 83 -4.46 -3.60 -13.42
C SER A 83 -3.54 -2.98 -12.38
N ASP A 84 -3.23 -1.67 -12.48
CA ASP A 84 -2.34 -0.98 -11.56
C ASP A 84 -2.85 -1.03 -10.12
N TRP A 85 -4.17 -0.92 -9.91
CA TRP A 85 -4.81 -0.98 -8.59
C TRP A 85 -5.64 -2.24 -8.35
N ALA A 86 -5.52 -3.24 -9.23
CA ALA A 86 -6.24 -4.49 -9.09
C ALA A 86 -5.94 -5.18 -7.74
N GLY A 87 -6.97 -5.77 -7.15
CA GLY A 87 -6.84 -6.54 -5.91
C GLY A 87 -6.82 -5.72 -4.62
N LEU A 88 -6.93 -4.40 -4.66
CA LEU A 88 -6.84 -3.54 -3.47
C LEU A 88 -8.19 -3.03 -2.95
N HIS A 89 -9.21 -2.96 -3.78
CA HIS A 89 -10.51 -2.39 -3.41
C HIS A 89 -11.63 -3.43 -3.48
N PRO A 90 -12.73 -3.24 -2.74
CA PRO A 90 -13.87 -4.15 -2.82
C PRO A 90 -14.67 -3.90 -4.10
N ALA A 91 -15.24 -4.97 -4.65
CA ALA A 91 -16.21 -4.83 -5.73
C ALA A 91 -17.44 -4.03 -5.24
N GLY A 92 -17.94 -3.13 -6.08
CA GLY A 92 -19.08 -2.27 -5.75
C GLY A 92 -18.72 -0.99 -4.99
N ALA A 93 -17.44 -0.72 -4.73
CA ALA A 93 -17.02 0.57 -4.17
C ALA A 93 -17.35 1.70 -5.16
N VAL A 94 -18.03 2.73 -4.64
CA VAL A 94 -18.30 3.95 -5.40
C VAL A 94 -17.08 4.86 -5.32
N ASN A 95 -16.57 5.24 -6.49
CA ASN A 95 -15.42 6.13 -6.59
C ASN A 95 -15.82 7.46 -7.23
N PRO A 96 -15.24 8.58 -6.78
CA PRO A 96 -15.42 9.88 -7.40
C PRO A 96 -14.89 9.90 -8.85
N LYS A 97 -15.36 10.86 -9.62
CA LYS A 97 -14.97 11.13 -11.01
C LYS A 97 -15.14 12.60 -11.35
N ASP A 98 -14.78 12.98 -12.57
CA ASP A 98 -14.98 14.32 -13.12
C ASP A 98 -14.17 15.41 -12.38
N VAL A 99 -12.88 15.12 -12.11
CA VAL A 99 -11.93 16.07 -11.48
C VAL A 99 -10.95 16.58 -12.54
N PRO A 100 -11.18 17.72 -13.18
CA PRO A 100 -10.27 18.24 -14.18
C PRO A 100 -8.97 18.80 -13.59
N GLY A 101 -7.88 18.71 -14.37
CA GLY A 101 -6.60 19.24 -13.94
C GLY A 101 -5.40 18.73 -14.74
N ILE A 102 -4.23 18.90 -14.14
CA ILE A 102 -2.94 18.55 -14.75
C ILE A 102 -2.40 17.30 -14.07
N GLN A 103 -2.05 16.28 -14.85
CA GLN A 103 -1.20 15.16 -14.43
C GLN A 103 0.22 15.40 -14.91
N VAL A 104 1.19 15.14 -14.05
CA VAL A 104 2.61 15.10 -14.38
C VAL A 104 3.15 13.74 -14.01
N ASP A 105 3.63 13.02 -15.00
CA ASP A 105 4.35 11.76 -14.85
C ASP A 105 5.83 12.00 -15.12
N GLY A 106 6.70 11.31 -14.42
CA GLY A 106 8.13 11.46 -14.61
C GLY A 106 8.93 10.55 -13.71
N TYR A 107 10.25 10.72 -13.73
CA TYR A 107 11.15 10.03 -12.83
C TYR A 107 12.26 10.94 -12.33
N PHE A 108 12.75 10.66 -11.14
CA PHE A 108 13.95 11.27 -10.58
C PHE A 108 15.19 10.48 -11.02
N PRO A 109 16.40 11.08 -10.97
CA PRO A 109 17.64 10.35 -11.22
C PRO A 109 17.74 9.08 -10.39
N ASP A 110 18.00 7.98 -11.08
CA ASP A 110 18.14 6.64 -10.53
C ASP A 110 19.00 5.79 -11.48
N THR A 111 19.52 4.66 -10.98
CA THR A 111 20.28 3.69 -11.79
C THR A 111 19.54 2.38 -12.01
N SER A 112 18.46 2.13 -11.27
CA SER A 112 17.64 0.93 -11.43
C SER A 112 16.60 1.10 -12.54
N THR A 113 16.14 -0.04 -13.08
CA THR A 113 15.34 -0.09 -14.31
C THR A 113 14.21 -1.10 -14.22
N SER A 114 13.73 -1.40 -13.00
CA SER A 114 12.71 -2.42 -12.79
C SER A 114 11.29 -1.95 -13.16
N ASN A 115 11.03 -0.64 -13.11
CA ASN A 115 9.74 -0.05 -13.47
C ASN A 115 9.67 0.20 -14.98
N THR A 116 8.81 -0.54 -15.66
CA THR A 116 8.63 -0.47 -17.11
C THR A 116 7.46 0.42 -17.54
N THR A 117 6.78 1.07 -16.61
CA THR A 117 5.65 1.96 -16.89
C THR A 117 6.04 3.04 -17.90
N HIS A 118 5.14 3.38 -18.80
CA HIS A 118 5.37 4.28 -19.93
C HIS A 118 6.48 3.82 -20.91
N GLY A 119 7.03 2.62 -20.74
CA GLY A 119 8.16 2.14 -21.54
C GLY A 119 9.49 2.81 -21.20
N TRP A 120 9.57 3.49 -20.04
CA TRP A 120 10.79 4.23 -19.67
C TRP A 120 11.90 3.32 -19.14
N ASN A 121 11.58 2.13 -18.60
CA ASN A 121 12.53 1.23 -17.97
C ASN A 121 13.46 1.97 -17.01
N HIS A 122 12.85 2.70 -16.07
CA HIS A 122 13.52 3.56 -15.12
C HIS A 122 12.75 3.59 -13.83
N ASP A 123 13.41 3.41 -12.71
CA ASP A 123 12.79 3.50 -11.40
C ASP A 123 12.75 4.96 -10.89
N SER A 124 12.28 5.15 -9.68
CA SER A 124 12.01 6.47 -9.12
C SER A 124 10.97 7.26 -9.91
N GLN A 125 10.05 6.54 -10.55
CA GLN A 125 8.91 7.16 -11.21
C GLN A 125 7.95 7.78 -10.19
N PHE A 126 7.31 8.85 -10.60
CA PHE A 126 6.31 9.56 -9.80
C PHE A 126 5.11 9.99 -10.65
N VAL A 127 3.98 10.19 -9.98
CA VAL A 127 2.83 10.93 -10.53
C VAL A 127 2.47 12.06 -9.57
N LEU A 128 2.22 13.24 -10.15
CA LEU A 128 1.70 14.41 -9.46
C LEU A 128 0.43 14.88 -10.16
N ARG A 129 -0.68 14.95 -9.42
CA ARG A 129 -1.98 15.40 -9.91
C ARG A 129 -2.39 16.72 -9.26
N LEU A 130 -2.69 17.71 -10.08
CA LEU A 130 -2.95 19.09 -9.70
C LEU A 130 -4.36 19.48 -10.16
N PRO A 131 -5.40 19.32 -9.33
CA PRO A 131 -6.79 19.64 -9.73
C PRO A 131 -6.97 21.13 -9.97
N ASP A 132 -7.81 21.51 -10.94
CA ASP A 132 -8.08 22.91 -11.22
C ASP A 132 -8.77 23.61 -10.03
N ARG A 133 -9.61 22.89 -9.29
CA ARG A 133 -10.26 23.37 -8.05
C ARG A 133 -9.50 22.89 -6.81
N TRP A 134 -8.30 23.44 -6.62
CA TRP A 134 -7.45 23.08 -5.50
C TRP A 134 -7.93 23.67 -4.17
N ASN A 135 -8.04 22.83 -3.13
CA ASN A 135 -8.50 23.20 -1.79
C ASN A 135 -7.40 23.76 -0.85
N GLY A 136 -6.16 23.89 -1.33
CA GLY A 136 -5.02 24.32 -0.51
C GLY A 136 -4.24 23.18 0.14
N GLY A 137 -4.62 21.93 -0.05
CA GLY A 137 -3.98 20.76 0.57
C GLY A 137 -3.22 19.86 -0.41
N LEU A 138 -2.34 19.04 0.14
CA LEU A 138 -1.58 18.01 -0.57
C LEU A 138 -1.73 16.68 0.17
N VAL A 139 -1.98 15.61 -0.58
CA VAL A 139 -1.84 14.22 -0.09
C VAL A 139 -0.63 13.61 -0.76
N VAL A 140 0.30 13.09 0.06
CA VAL A 140 1.45 12.30 -0.39
C VAL A 140 1.19 10.85 -0.01
N ALA A 141 1.14 9.97 -1.01
CA ALA A 141 0.83 8.57 -0.78
C ALA A 141 2.07 7.67 -0.79
N GLY A 142 2.00 6.61 0.01
CA GLY A 142 2.90 5.47 -0.05
C GLY A 142 2.24 4.30 -0.75
N THR A 143 2.91 3.71 -1.76
CA THR A 143 2.37 2.57 -2.51
C THR A 143 2.50 1.26 -1.73
N PRO A 144 1.52 0.34 -1.87
CA PRO A 144 1.53 -0.96 -1.20
C PRO A 144 2.57 -1.90 -1.80
N GLY A 145 2.99 -2.89 -1.02
CA GLY A 145 3.90 -3.95 -1.47
C GLY A 145 5.14 -3.39 -2.16
N ASN A 146 5.49 -3.98 -3.27
CA ASN A 146 6.53 -3.60 -4.21
C ASN A 146 5.92 -3.07 -5.54
N ARG A 147 4.74 -2.44 -5.47
CA ARG A 147 3.97 -1.96 -6.62
C ARG A 147 4.42 -0.57 -7.08
N GLU A 148 4.04 -0.27 -8.29
CA GLU A 148 4.31 0.97 -9.03
C GLU A 148 3.45 2.15 -8.51
N GLN A 149 3.69 3.35 -9.04
CA GLN A 149 3.14 4.62 -8.57
C GLN A 149 1.62 4.74 -8.67
N TYR A 150 0.94 3.99 -9.53
CA TYR A 150 -0.51 4.07 -9.70
C TYR A 150 -1.32 3.13 -8.78
N ALA A 151 -0.66 2.30 -7.99
CA ALA A 151 -1.34 1.28 -7.20
C ALA A 151 -2.38 1.81 -6.20
N ASN A 152 -2.24 3.05 -5.74
CA ASN A 152 -3.18 3.68 -4.81
C ASN A 152 -4.27 4.52 -5.50
N ASP A 153 -4.33 4.54 -6.81
CA ASP A 153 -5.16 5.49 -7.52
C ASP A 153 -6.64 5.35 -7.14
N PHE A 154 -7.18 4.15 -7.22
CA PHE A 154 -8.57 3.89 -6.86
C PHE A 154 -8.84 4.10 -5.36
N THR A 155 -7.92 3.71 -4.49
CA THR A 155 -8.16 3.69 -3.04
C THR A 155 -7.94 5.04 -2.38
N ILE A 156 -6.95 5.82 -2.84
CA ILE A 156 -6.51 7.06 -2.18
C ILE A 156 -6.63 8.27 -3.12
N SER A 157 -6.05 8.19 -4.34
CA SER A 157 -5.95 9.35 -5.24
C SER A 157 -7.30 9.91 -5.61
N ASP A 158 -8.23 9.09 -6.10
CA ASP A 158 -9.53 9.55 -6.57
C ASP A 158 -10.30 10.31 -5.50
N TRP A 159 -10.29 9.77 -4.28
CA TRP A 159 -10.99 10.37 -3.16
C TRP A 159 -10.31 11.68 -2.70
N ALA A 160 -8.99 11.73 -2.67
CA ALA A 160 -8.25 12.96 -2.34
C ALA A 160 -8.48 14.05 -3.38
N LEU A 161 -8.43 13.71 -4.67
CA LEU A 161 -8.68 14.64 -5.78
C LEU A 161 -10.10 15.20 -5.76
N ALA A 162 -11.11 14.37 -5.51
CA ALA A 162 -12.50 14.81 -5.42
C ALA A 162 -12.75 15.80 -4.27
N LYS A 163 -11.96 15.70 -3.20
CA LYS A 163 -11.95 16.69 -2.11
C LYS A 163 -11.14 17.95 -2.45
N GLY A 164 -10.52 18.01 -3.62
CA GLY A 164 -9.72 19.12 -4.10
C GLY A 164 -8.26 19.12 -3.67
N TYR A 165 -7.75 18.05 -3.07
CA TYR A 165 -6.32 17.94 -2.78
C TYR A 165 -5.50 17.75 -4.04
N ALA A 166 -4.32 18.37 -4.10
CA ALA A 166 -3.27 17.87 -4.97
C ALA A 166 -2.79 16.51 -4.44
N TYR A 167 -2.36 15.63 -5.33
CA TYR A 167 -1.94 14.29 -5.00
C TYR A 167 -0.54 13.99 -5.55
N ALA A 168 0.31 13.35 -4.78
CA ALA A 168 1.66 12.97 -5.17
C ALA A 168 2.02 11.58 -4.65
N VAL A 169 2.63 10.77 -5.50
CA VAL A 169 3.10 9.43 -5.15
C VAL A 169 4.30 9.04 -6.00
N THR A 170 5.07 8.06 -5.56
CA THR A 170 6.22 7.48 -6.27
C THR A 170 6.18 5.96 -6.19
N ASP A 171 6.84 5.29 -7.13
CA ASP A 171 7.12 3.86 -7.11
C ASP A 171 8.12 3.44 -6.01
N LYS A 172 8.64 4.40 -5.27
CA LYS A 172 9.59 4.23 -4.16
C LYS A 172 11.06 4.01 -4.56
N GLY A 173 11.38 4.02 -5.86
CA GLY A 173 12.74 3.83 -6.37
C GLY A 173 13.06 2.41 -6.82
N ASN A 174 12.20 1.46 -6.54
CA ASN A 174 12.32 0.08 -6.99
C ASN A 174 10.99 -0.65 -6.89
N VAL A 175 10.74 -1.58 -7.81
CA VAL A 175 9.46 -2.30 -7.90
C VAL A 175 9.66 -3.79 -8.21
N GLY A 176 8.56 -4.54 -8.11
CA GLY A 176 8.54 -5.94 -8.50
C GLY A 176 9.18 -6.88 -7.48
N VAL A 177 9.21 -8.17 -7.81
CA VAL A 177 9.66 -9.23 -6.91
C VAL A 177 11.19 -9.30 -6.74
N ALA A 178 11.93 -8.49 -7.47
CA ALA A 178 13.38 -8.41 -7.38
C ALA A 178 13.88 -7.05 -6.81
N PHE A 179 13.00 -6.30 -6.14
CA PHE A 179 13.31 -4.97 -5.60
C PHE A 179 14.54 -4.97 -4.69
N TYR A 180 14.81 -6.06 -3.97
CA TYR A 180 15.95 -6.25 -3.09
C TYR A 180 17.30 -6.19 -3.81
N ARG A 181 17.33 -6.35 -5.15
CA ARG A 181 18.54 -6.22 -5.96
C ARG A 181 18.98 -4.78 -6.13
N ASP A 182 18.12 -3.85 -5.79
CA ASP A 182 18.46 -2.44 -5.73
C ASP A 182 19.15 -2.12 -4.40
N GLY A 183 20.18 -1.27 -4.48
CA GLY A 183 20.99 -1.00 -3.31
C GLY A 183 22.31 -1.79 -3.27
N ARG A 184 23.17 -1.43 -2.33
CA ARG A 184 24.53 -1.98 -2.18
C ARG A 184 24.72 -2.76 -0.90
N ARG A 185 23.82 -2.59 0.04
CA ARG A 185 23.90 -3.19 1.39
C ARG A 185 22.50 -3.62 1.83
N PRO A 186 22.40 -4.64 2.67
CA PRO A 186 21.12 -5.07 3.23
C PRO A 186 20.34 -3.90 3.85
N GLY A 187 19.08 -3.77 3.49
CA GLY A 187 18.19 -2.69 3.91
C GLY A 187 18.25 -1.41 3.06
N ASP A 188 19.10 -1.35 2.04
CA ASP A 188 19.23 -0.14 1.20
C ASP A 188 17.99 0.07 0.31
N ALA A 189 17.39 -0.99 -0.26
CA ALA A 189 16.23 -0.87 -1.14
C ALA A 189 14.99 -0.33 -0.38
N VAL A 190 14.69 -0.86 0.81
CA VAL A 190 13.58 -0.33 1.63
C VAL A 190 13.92 1.03 2.23
N ALA A 191 15.18 1.31 2.57
CA ALA A 191 15.59 2.64 3.02
C ALA A 191 15.41 3.69 1.91
N GLU A 192 15.61 3.32 0.66
CA GLU A 192 15.33 4.17 -0.49
C GLU A 192 13.85 4.54 -0.58
N TRP A 193 12.93 3.61 -0.34
CA TRP A 193 11.50 3.91 -0.31
C TRP A 193 11.18 5.14 0.55
N ASN A 194 11.78 5.21 1.73
CA ASN A 194 11.61 6.33 2.65
C ASN A 194 12.14 7.64 2.08
N GLN A 195 13.26 7.58 1.36
CA GLN A 195 13.90 8.76 0.75
C GLN A 195 13.10 9.25 -0.45
N ARG A 196 12.59 8.35 -1.30
CA ARG A 196 11.82 8.71 -2.50
C ARG A 196 10.48 9.35 -2.14
N VAL A 197 9.79 8.85 -1.10
CA VAL A 197 8.58 9.52 -0.58
C VAL A 197 8.91 10.91 -0.04
N THR A 198 10.03 11.09 0.64
CA THR A 198 10.50 12.42 1.07
C THR A 198 10.78 13.32 -0.13
N GLN A 199 11.45 12.80 -1.17
CA GLN A 199 11.79 13.53 -2.39
C GLN A 199 10.54 14.01 -3.14
N VAL A 200 9.57 13.11 -3.36
CA VAL A 200 8.33 13.48 -4.06
C VAL A 200 7.50 14.48 -3.25
N ALA A 201 7.48 14.39 -1.92
CA ALA A 201 6.79 15.36 -1.07
C ALA A 201 7.37 16.77 -1.20
N LEU A 202 8.69 16.90 -1.21
CA LEU A 202 9.38 18.18 -1.40
C LEU A 202 9.16 18.76 -2.80
N ALA A 203 9.29 17.91 -3.82
CA ALA A 203 9.09 18.29 -5.21
C ALA A 203 7.65 18.72 -5.49
N ALA A 204 6.67 17.98 -4.95
CA ALA A 204 5.25 18.32 -5.06
C ALA A 204 4.92 19.67 -4.41
N LYS A 205 5.41 19.92 -3.19
CA LYS A 205 5.21 21.23 -2.51
C LYS A 205 5.74 22.39 -3.35
N ALA A 206 6.92 22.25 -3.94
CA ALA A 206 7.51 23.28 -4.78
C ALA A 206 6.75 23.48 -6.10
N THR A 207 6.28 22.41 -6.71
CA THR A 207 5.45 22.45 -7.95
C THR A 207 4.11 23.12 -7.67
N ILE A 208 3.45 22.75 -6.57
CA ILE A 208 2.19 23.36 -6.10
C ILE A 208 2.35 24.85 -5.90
N ALA A 209 3.41 25.28 -5.22
CA ALA A 209 3.69 26.70 -4.99
C ALA A 209 3.83 27.50 -6.30
N ARG A 210 4.46 26.89 -7.32
CA ARG A 210 4.59 27.52 -8.65
C ARG A 210 3.24 27.53 -9.40
N ARG A 211 2.48 26.46 -9.35
CA ARG A 211 1.22 26.29 -10.07
C ARG A 211 0.13 27.20 -9.51
N TYR A 212 -0.06 27.21 -8.19
CA TYR A 212 -1.16 27.93 -7.54
C TYR A 212 -0.71 29.26 -6.91
N GLY A 213 0.58 29.60 -6.96
CA GLY A 213 1.11 30.86 -6.41
C GLY A 213 1.31 30.87 -4.90
N ARG A 214 1.06 29.76 -4.21
CA ARG A 214 1.29 29.57 -2.77
C ARG A 214 1.57 28.11 -2.44
N PRO A 215 2.37 27.81 -1.39
CA PRO A 215 2.60 26.42 -0.96
C PRO A 215 1.30 25.82 -0.41
N PRO A 216 1.24 24.47 -0.27
CA PRO A 216 0.13 23.85 0.41
C PRO A 216 0.07 24.30 1.88
N GLU A 217 -1.12 24.62 2.33
CA GLU A 217 -1.40 25.01 3.73
C GLU A 217 -1.34 23.81 4.66
N ARG A 218 -1.63 22.64 4.12
CA ARG A 218 -1.61 21.37 4.84
C ARG A 218 -1.17 20.23 3.92
N THR A 219 -0.49 19.26 4.52
CA THR A 219 0.02 18.09 3.82
C THR A 219 -0.25 16.85 4.65
N TYR A 220 -0.92 15.86 4.06
CA TYR A 220 -1.22 14.60 4.71
C TYR A 220 -0.46 13.46 4.06
N ALA A 221 -0.01 12.49 4.86
CA ALA A 221 0.51 11.23 4.39
C ALA A 221 -0.61 10.17 4.41
N ALA A 222 -0.68 9.32 3.39
CA ALA A 222 -1.66 8.25 3.31
C ALA A 222 -1.04 7.01 2.68
N GLY A 223 -1.44 5.80 3.11
CA GLY A 223 -0.88 4.59 2.52
C GLY A 223 -1.42 3.30 3.10
N ILE A 224 -1.34 2.24 2.32
CA ILE A 224 -1.77 0.88 2.67
C ILE A 224 -0.56 -0.06 2.70
N SER A 225 -0.51 -0.99 3.66
CA SER A 225 0.53 -2.02 3.74
C SER A 225 1.95 -1.41 3.86
N ASN A 226 2.86 -1.69 2.94
CA ASN A 226 4.14 -0.98 2.90
C ASN A 226 3.97 0.55 2.75
N GLY A 227 2.91 1.01 2.09
CA GLY A 227 2.55 2.42 2.08
C GLY A 227 2.18 2.96 3.46
N GLY A 228 1.48 2.16 4.27
CA GLY A 228 1.21 2.48 5.68
C GLY A 228 2.49 2.54 6.52
N TYR A 229 3.44 1.63 6.30
CA TYR A 229 4.78 1.73 6.88
C TYR A 229 5.45 3.06 6.50
N LEU A 230 5.37 3.46 5.24
CA LEU A 230 5.93 4.73 4.78
C LEU A 230 5.28 5.93 5.48
N VAL A 231 3.96 5.91 5.71
CA VAL A 231 3.27 6.94 6.51
C VAL A 231 3.85 7.02 7.92
N ARG A 232 3.98 5.89 8.61
CA ARG A 232 4.58 5.81 9.96
C ARG A 232 6.00 6.38 9.96
N TRP A 233 6.84 5.90 9.03
CA TRP A 233 8.24 6.34 8.94
C TRP A 233 8.37 7.83 8.66
N GLN A 234 7.56 8.38 7.75
CA GLN A 234 7.56 9.81 7.43
C GLN A 234 7.16 10.65 8.65
N LEU A 235 6.13 10.25 9.39
CA LEU A 235 5.70 10.99 10.59
C LEU A 235 6.67 10.87 11.76
N GLU A 236 7.48 9.81 11.82
CA GLU A 236 8.55 9.66 12.79
C GLU A 236 9.81 10.46 12.42
N ASN A 237 10.19 10.48 11.14
CA ASN A 237 11.50 10.99 10.69
C ASN A 237 11.44 12.30 9.90
N ARG A 238 10.28 12.65 9.35
CA ARG A 238 10.04 13.82 8.49
C ARG A 238 8.78 14.59 8.87
N ALA A 239 8.40 14.57 10.14
CA ALA A 239 7.17 15.18 10.65
C ALA A 239 6.99 16.65 10.22
N TRP A 240 8.06 17.37 9.94
CA TRP A 240 8.02 18.75 9.48
C TRP A 240 7.45 18.93 8.05
N LEU A 241 7.38 17.85 7.26
CA LEU A 241 6.77 17.87 5.93
C LEU A 241 5.24 17.72 5.98
N TYR A 242 4.69 17.22 7.09
CA TYR A 242 3.31 16.79 7.18
C TYR A 242 2.57 17.43 8.34
N ASP A 243 1.26 17.48 8.26
CA ASP A 243 0.35 17.90 9.32
C ASP A 243 -0.37 16.74 9.98
N GLY A 244 -0.35 15.57 9.33
CA GLY A 244 -0.87 14.32 9.86
C GLY A 244 -0.83 13.20 8.83
N GLY A 245 -1.33 12.02 9.20
CA GLY A 245 -1.41 10.89 8.27
C GLY A 245 -2.46 9.86 8.63
N VAL A 246 -2.83 9.06 7.64
CA VAL A 246 -3.66 7.86 7.80
C VAL A 246 -2.89 6.66 7.29
N ASP A 247 -2.73 5.69 8.17
CA ASP A 247 -2.05 4.42 7.95
C ASP A 247 -3.08 3.30 7.91
N TRP A 248 -3.13 2.60 6.80
CA TRP A 248 -3.94 1.41 6.62
C TRP A 248 -3.04 0.18 6.69
N GLU A 249 -3.06 -0.52 7.83
CA GLU A 249 -2.35 -1.78 8.06
C GLU A 249 -0.86 -1.75 7.70
N GLY A 250 -0.15 -0.69 8.15
CA GLY A 250 1.26 -0.53 7.83
C GLY A 250 2.12 -1.68 8.34
N THR A 251 3.05 -2.13 7.48
CA THR A 251 4.07 -3.11 7.86
C THR A 251 4.88 -2.62 9.06
N LEU A 252 5.15 -3.50 10.01
CA LEU A 252 5.97 -3.19 11.16
C LEU A 252 7.40 -3.70 10.96
N TRP A 253 8.37 -2.79 10.99
CA TRP A 253 9.78 -3.09 11.08
C TRP A 253 10.33 -2.57 12.40
N ARG A 254 10.90 -3.44 13.20
CA ARG A 254 11.67 -3.09 14.41
C ARG A 254 12.79 -4.09 14.62
N VAL A 255 13.88 -3.64 15.23
CA VAL A 255 15.10 -4.44 15.38
C VAL A 255 14.88 -5.66 16.27
N LYS A 256 14.12 -5.51 17.34
CA LYS A 256 13.85 -6.60 18.29
C LYS A 256 12.34 -6.78 18.49
N GLY A 257 11.92 -8.03 18.58
CA GLY A 257 10.53 -8.42 18.72
C GLY A 257 9.82 -8.54 17.36
N ASP A 258 8.51 -8.32 17.33
CA ASP A 258 7.70 -8.66 16.17
C ASP A 258 8.04 -7.85 14.91
N ASN A 259 8.23 -8.55 13.81
CA ASN A 259 8.32 -8.09 12.43
C ASN A 259 8.07 -9.29 11.49
N LEU A 260 8.00 -9.05 10.17
CA LEU A 260 7.72 -10.11 9.20
C LEU A 260 8.66 -11.33 9.29
N LEU A 261 9.91 -11.12 9.67
CA LEU A 261 10.91 -12.20 9.78
C LEU A 261 10.83 -12.96 11.11
N THR A 262 9.96 -12.58 12.04
CA THR A 262 9.79 -13.26 13.32
C THR A 262 8.52 -14.08 13.43
N PHE A 263 7.38 -13.59 12.92
CA PHE A 263 6.09 -14.28 13.08
C PHE A 263 5.71 -15.18 11.88
N LEU A 264 6.18 -14.90 10.67
CA LEU A 264 5.87 -15.75 9.52
C LEU A 264 6.60 -17.11 9.53
N PRO A 265 7.88 -17.25 9.95
CA PRO A 265 8.52 -18.55 10.00
C PRO A 265 7.77 -19.61 10.87
N PRO A 266 7.31 -19.28 12.09
CA PRO A 266 6.45 -20.20 12.84
C PRO A 266 5.18 -20.61 12.11
N ALA A 267 4.52 -19.68 11.42
CA ALA A 267 3.32 -19.95 10.64
C ALA A 267 3.60 -20.87 9.45
N LEU A 268 4.69 -20.66 8.73
CA LEU A 268 5.14 -21.52 7.64
C LEU A 268 5.45 -22.96 8.08
N ARG A 269 5.93 -23.15 9.32
CA ARG A 269 6.12 -24.48 9.90
C ARG A 269 4.82 -25.14 10.33
N ALA A 270 3.87 -24.34 10.83
CA ALA A 270 2.63 -24.83 11.43
C ALA A 270 1.58 -25.19 10.37
N TYR A 271 1.39 -24.33 9.38
CA TYR A 271 0.30 -24.47 8.40
C TYR A 271 0.35 -25.80 7.63
N PRO A 272 1.49 -26.23 7.04
CA PRO A 272 1.53 -27.51 6.30
C PRO A 272 1.26 -28.73 7.16
N LYS A 273 1.43 -28.63 8.47
CA LYS A 273 1.18 -29.70 9.45
C LYS A 273 -0.26 -29.69 9.96
N GLY A 274 -1.07 -28.70 9.57
CA GLY A 274 -2.42 -28.52 10.12
C GLY A 274 -2.41 -28.11 11.61
N ASP A 275 -1.30 -27.58 12.12
CA ASP A 275 -1.17 -27.16 13.51
C ASP A 275 -1.81 -25.78 13.72
N THR A 276 -3.12 -25.79 13.85
CA THR A 276 -3.95 -24.58 14.02
C THR A 276 -3.58 -23.80 15.29
N GLN A 277 -3.20 -24.49 16.38
CA GLN A 277 -2.81 -23.80 17.62
C GLN A 277 -1.51 -23.04 17.45
N ALA A 278 -0.52 -23.63 16.81
CA ALA A 278 0.74 -22.94 16.52
C ALA A 278 0.54 -21.74 15.55
N MET A 279 -0.47 -21.79 14.65
CA MET A 279 -0.85 -20.61 13.85
C MET A 279 -1.37 -19.47 14.73
N TYR A 280 -2.24 -19.75 15.70
CA TYR A 280 -2.72 -18.74 16.64
C TYR A 280 -1.56 -18.21 17.52
N ASP A 281 -0.65 -19.07 17.96
CA ASP A 281 0.52 -18.66 18.74
C ASP A 281 1.48 -17.78 17.91
N ALA A 282 1.53 -17.97 16.60
CA ALA A 282 2.22 -17.06 15.68
C ALA A 282 1.52 -15.69 15.49
N GLY A 283 0.29 -15.53 16.01
CA GLY A 283 -0.44 -14.26 16.03
C GLY A 283 -1.64 -14.20 15.10
N PHE A 284 -1.94 -15.25 14.35
CA PHE A 284 -3.11 -15.30 13.45
C PHE A 284 -4.41 -15.36 14.26
N ALA A 285 -5.38 -14.56 13.88
CA ALA A 285 -6.64 -14.47 14.61
C ALA A 285 -7.52 -15.72 14.39
N ARG A 286 -8.23 -16.13 15.45
CA ARG A 286 -9.30 -17.13 15.33
C ARG A 286 -10.38 -16.60 14.40
N GLY A 287 -10.88 -17.45 13.50
CA GLY A 287 -11.84 -17.08 12.47
C GLY A 287 -11.21 -16.66 11.16
N SER A 288 -9.86 -16.50 11.08
CA SER A 288 -9.13 -16.17 9.85
C SER A 288 -8.71 -17.39 9.02
N GLU A 289 -8.98 -18.61 9.49
CA GLU A 289 -8.48 -19.87 8.91
C GLU A 289 -8.86 -20.06 7.43
N PHE A 290 -9.98 -19.50 7.01
CA PHE A 290 -10.44 -19.57 5.62
C PHE A 290 -9.60 -18.75 4.64
N LEU A 291 -8.80 -17.80 5.15
CA LEU A 291 -7.87 -16.96 4.37
C LEU A 291 -6.48 -17.60 4.25
N TRP A 292 -6.13 -18.53 5.14
CA TRP A 292 -4.79 -19.11 5.21
C TRP A 292 -4.35 -19.82 3.92
N PRO A 293 -5.19 -20.64 3.25
CA PRO A 293 -4.79 -21.31 2.02
C PRO A 293 -4.34 -20.32 0.94
N PHE A 294 -5.05 -19.20 0.79
CA PHE A 294 -4.73 -18.17 -0.18
C PHE A 294 -3.42 -17.48 0.16
N HIS A 295 -3.25 -17.04 1.41
CA HIS A 295 -2.05 -16.30 1.81
C HIS A 295 -0.81 -17.20 1.90
N HIS A 296 -0.94 -18.47 2.27
CA HIS A 296 0.16 -19.42 2.19
C HIS A 296 0.64 -19.59 0.75
N GLN A 297 -0.28 -19.74 -0.20
CA GLN A 297 0.06 -20.00 -1.60
C GLN A 297 0.72 -18.79 -2.28
N TYR A 298 0.29 -17.54 -1.95
CA TYR A 298 0.64 -16.36 -2.76
C TYR A 298 1.45 -15.31 -2.03
N TYR A 299 1.50 -15.31 -0.68
CA TYR A 299 2.10 -14.21 0.06
C TYR A 299 3.17 -14.62 1.07
N TRP A 300 2.92 -15.61 1.92
CA TRP A 300 3.82 -15.87 3.04
C TRP A 300 5.21 -16.30 2.59
N ASP A 301 5.28 -17.24 1.66
CA ASP A 301 6.51 -17.72 1.06
C ASP A 301 7.25 -16.59 0.34
N LEU A 302 6.58 -15.95 -0.62
CA LEU A 302 7.15 -14.85 -1.40
C LEU A 302 7.66 -13.73 -0.48
N THR A 303 6.86 -13.31 0.51
CA THR A 303 7.23 -12.26 1.46
C THR A 303 8.51 -12.61 2.22
N GLN A 304 8.63 -13.86 2.68
CA GLN A 304 9.84 -14.30 3.40
C GLN A 304 11.07 -14.25 2.50
N ARG A 305 10.98 -14.75 1.27
CA ARG A 305 12.11 -14.71 0.32
C ARG A 305 12.57 -13.29 0.06
N LEU A 306 11.66 -12.42 -0.33
CA LEU A 306 11.99 -11.03 -0.72
C LEU A 306 12.63 -10.24 0.43
N TYR A 307 12.06 -10.32 1.63
CA TYR A 307 12.59 -9.53 2.75
C TYR A 307 13.80 -10.15 3.42
N ARG A 308 14.02 -11.45 3.30
CA ARG A 308 15.29 -12.06 3.73
C ARG A 308 16.42 -11.66 2.79
N GLU A 309 16.21 -11.69 1.46
CA GLU A 309 17.17 -11.18 0.48
C GLU A 309 17.53 -9.72 0.77
N GLU A 310 16.54 -8.90 1.07
CA GLU A 310 16.78 -7.49 1.36
C GLU A 310 17.52 -7.25 2.68
N LEU A 311 17.25 -8.03 3.72
CA LEU A 311 17.66 -7.70 5.09
C LEU A 311 18.72 -8.61 5.68
N ASP A 312 18.85 -9.85 5.21
CA ASP A 312 19.79 -10.84 5.73
C ASP A 312 20.92 -11.12 4.73
N PRO A 313 22.14 -10.59 4.95
CA PRO A 313 23.23 -10.68 3.99
C PRO A 313 23.75 -12.10 3.76
N ALA A 314 23.32 -13.06 4.55
CA ALA A 314 23.74 -14.47 4.44
C ALA A 314 22.63 -15.35 3.84
N PHE A 315 21.50 -14.77 3.48
CA PHE A 315 20.42 -15.44 2.77
C PHE A 315 20.66 -15.37 1.26
N ASP A 316 20.36 -16.42 0.53
CA ASP A 316 20.40 -16.51 -0.92
C ASP A 316 19.13 -17.21 -1.40
N GLY A 317 18.09 -16.42 -1.68
CA GLY A 317 16.81 -16.92 -2.16
C GLY A 317 16.81 -17.32 -3.64
N ASP A 318 17.82 -16.91 -4.40
CA ASP A 318 17.97 -17.31 -5.80
C ASP A 318 18.20 -18.82 -5.95
N THR A 319 18.82 -19.46 -4.95
CA THR A 319 18.98 -20.92 -4.92
C THR A 319 17.65 -21.65 -4.70
N GLU A 320 16.62 -20.95 -4.24
CA GLU A 320 15.29 -21.46 -3.94
C GLU A 320 14.21 -20.94 -4.88
N ALA A 321 14.59 -20.11 -5.84
CA ALA A 321 13.65 -19.54 -6.81
C ALA A 321 12.84 -20.65 -7.53
N GLY A 322 11.51 -20.53 -7.47
CA GLY A 322 10.61 -21.50 -8.06
C GLY A 322 10.36 -22.75 -7.19
N THR A 323 10.99 -22.87 -6.02
CA THR A 323 10.75 -23.95 -5.08
C THR A 323 9.91 -23.41 -3.92
N PRO A 324 8.73 -24.01 -3.60
CA PRO A 324 7.96 -23.60 -2.45
C PRO A 324 8.78 -23.71 -1.16
N PHE A 325 8.64 -22.76 -0.25
CA PHE A 325 9.20 -22.88 1.09
C PHE A 325 8.71 -24.18 1.71
N CYS A 326 9.59 -24.89 2.40
CA CYS A 326 9.25 -26.16 3.00
C CYS A 326 8.79 -27.27 2.04
N ALA A 327 9.01 -27.14 0.73
CA ALA A 327 8.84 -28.29 -0.17
C ALA A 327 9.84 -29.39 0.19
N SER A 328 9.41 -30.65 0.04
CA SER A 328 10.28 -31.81 0.24
C SER A 328 11.50 -31.70 -0.68
N GLY A 329 12.70 -31.72 -0.10
CA GLY A 329 13.96 -31.61 -0.84
C GLY A 329 14.59 -30.22 -0.89
N THR A 330 13.93 -29.18 -0.39
CA THR A 330 14.61 -27.92 -0.08
C THR A 330 15.49 -28.11 1.14
N PRO A 331 16.81 -27.84 1.06
CA PRO A 331 17.75 -28.09 2.17
C PRO A 331 17.47 -27.23 3.40
N ALA A 332 16.85 -26.14 3.21
CA ALA A 332 16.32 -25.27 4.20
C ALA A 332 14.86 -25.06 3.84
N CYS A 333 13.98 -25.89 4.35
CA CYS A 333 12.68 -25.36 4.57
C CYS A 333 12.90 -24.13 5.46
N ASP A 334 13.11 -22.95 4.83
CA ASP A 334 13.46 -21.71 5.54
C ASP A 334 12.41 -21.27 6.55
N ALA A 335 11.42 -22.13 6.76
CA ALA A 335 10.53 -22.09 7.87
C ALA A 335 11.23 -22.26 9.23
N ASP A 336 12.43 -22.81 9.28
CA ASP A 336 13.28 -22.85 10.48
C ASP A 336 14.10 -21.57 10.69
N TYR A 337 13.92 -20.57 9.82
CA TYR A 337 14.58 -19.28 9.95
C TYR A 337 14.43 -18.71 11.37
N ASP A 338 15.57 -18.44 11.98
CA ASP A 338 15.69 -17.83 13.30
C ASP A 338 16.28 -16.42 13.18
N TYR A 339 15.42 -15.44 13.30
CA TYR A 339 15.77 -14.03 13.21
C TYR A 339 16.83 -13.61 14.23
N ASP A 340 16.74 -14.11 15.45
CA ASP A 340 17.68 -13.76 16.53
C ASP A 340 19.04 -14.45 16.37
N ALA A 341 19.09 -15.64 15.78
CA ALA A 341 20.33 -16.31 15.43
C ALA A 341 21.01 -15.65 14.22
N ARG A 342 20.24 -15.26 13.20
CA ARG A 342 20.71 -14.61 11.96
C ARG A 342 21.15 -13.16 12.19
N ARG A 343 20.45 -12.43 13.07
CA ARG A 343 20.75 -11.05 13.50
C ARG A 343 20.85 -10.01 12.36
N PRO A 344 19.85 -9.88 11.47
CA PRO A 344 19.84 -8.85 10.44
C PRO A 344 19.61 -7.43 11.02
N TYR A 345 20.00 -7.20 12.25
CA TYR A 345 19.65 -6.03 13.05
C TYR A 345 20.07 -4.72 12.43
N ARG A 346 21.26 -4.66 11.82
CA ARG A 346 21.76 -3.42 11.19
C ARG A 346 20.96 -3.01 9.95
N ALA A 347 20.47 -3.99 9.19
CA ALA A 347 19.62 -3.75 8.05
C ALA A 347 18.23 -3.25 8.51
N VAL A 348 17.64 -3.96 9.47
CA VAL A 348 16.34 -3.58 10.04
C VAL A 348 16.40 -2.25 10.78
N GLU A 349 17.51 -1.88 11.42
CA GLU A 349 17.69 -0.59 12.10
C GLU A 349 17.54 0.61 11.14
N ARG A 350 17.96 0.47 9.88
CA ARG A 350 17.86 1.55 8.88
C ARG A 350 16.42 1.88 8.50
N ILE A 351 15.55 0.89 8.60
CA ILE A 351 14.15 0.98 8.20
C ILE A 351 13.20 0.93 9.40
N GLY A 352 13.75 0.74 10.59
CA GLY A 352 12.99 0.50 11.81
C GLY A 352 12.10 1.66 12.25
N LEU A 353 10.94 1.30 12.79
CA LEU A 353 10.00 2.21 13.42
C LEU A 353 10.25 2.29 14.92
N THR A 354 9.91 3.43 15.50
CA THR A 354 10.17 3.76 16.91
C THR A 354 8.92 4.14 17.69
N GLY A 355 7.78 4.37 17.03
CA GLY A 355 6.55 4.92 17.60
C GLY A 355 6.63 6.41 17.96
N ARG A 356 7.74 7.09 17.64
CA ARG A 356 7.96 8.51 18.01
C ARG A 356 7.36 9.47 16.98
N ILE A 357 6.06 9.35 16.73
CA ILE A 357 5.36 10.25 15.81
C ILE A 357 5.37 11.69 16.31
N GLY A 358 5.56 12.64 15.38
CA GLY A 358 5.55 14.08 15.67
C GLY A 358 4.26 14.81 15.28
N LYS A 359 3.32 14.12 14.63
CA LYS A 359 2.08 14.67 14.07
C LYS A 359 0.91 13.71 14.30
N PRO A 360 -0.36 14.17 14.20
CA PRO A 360 -1.53 13.30 14.27
C PRO A 360 -1.44 12.12 13.30
N LEU A 361 -1.69 10.92 13.81
CA LEU A 361 -1.74 9.70 13.04
C LEU A 361 -2.99 8.91 13.39
N ILE A 362 -3.73 8.48 12.38
CA ILE A 362 -4.82 7.51 12.53
C ILE A 362 -4.41 6.23 11.82
N THR A 363 -4.39 5.12 12.56
CA THR A 363 -4.17 3.78 12.01
C THR A 363 -5.48 3.02 11.99
N ILE A 364 -5.79 2.37 10.87
CA ILE A 364 -6.83 1.35 10.77
C ILE A 364 -6.20 -0.01 10.51
N HIS A 365 -6.75 -1.09 11.09
CA HIS A 365 -6.25 -2.45 10.90
C HIS A 365 -7.37 -3.47 11.02
N GLY A 366 -7.46 -4.41 10.07
CA GLY A 366 -8.42 -5.49 10.07
C GLY A 366 -8.06 -6.59 11.07
N THR A 367 -9.06 -7.07 11.82
CA THR A 367 -8.80 -8.11 12.83
C THR A 367 -8.51 -9.49 12.25
N LEU A 368 -8.86 -9.72 10.99
CA LEU A 368 -8.60 -10.97 10.27
C LEU A 368 -7.47 -10.84 9.24
N ASP A 369 -6.59 -9.82 9.39
CA ASP A 369 -5.41 -9.71 8.53
C ASP A 369 -4.49 -10.92 8.75
N THR A 370 -4.29 -11.70 7.69
CA THR A 370 -3.43 -12.89 7.68
C THR A 370 -2.14 -12.68 6.90
N LEU A 371 -1.88 -11.47 6.42
CA LEU A 371 -0.58 -11.07 5.89
C LEU A 371 0.25 -10.36 6.97
N LEU A 372 -0.38 -9.43 7.66
CA LEU A 372 0.17 -8.68 8.80
C LEU A 372 -0.72 -8.89 10.04
N PRO A 373 -0.65 -10.05 10.71
CA PRO A 373 -1.51 -10.33 11.85
C PRO A 373 -1.53 -9.17 12.84
N ILE A 374 -2.74 -8.68 13.15
CA ILE A 374 -2.95 -7.46 13.92
C ILE A 374 -2.19 -7.47 15.25
N SER A 375 -2.16 -8.63 15.94
CA SER A 375 -1.46 -8.83 17.21
C SER A 375 0.07 -8.75 17.10
N ARG A 376 0.62 -8.85 15.90
CA ARG A 376 2.07 -8.80 15.62
C ARG A 376 2.48 -7.54 14.84
N SER A 377 1.54 -6.75 14.41
CA SER A 377 1.78 -5.53 13.60
C SER A 377 1.08 -4.31 14.20
N GLY A 378 -0.21 -4.13 13.97
CA GLY A 378 -0.96 -2.94 14.39
C GLY A 378 -1.00 -2.73 15.89
N ASP A 379 -1.28 -3.76 16.68
CA ASP A 379 -1.32 -3.69 18.15
C ASP A 379 0.06 -3.34 18.70
N VAL A 380 1.11 -3.98 18.18
CA VAL A 380 2.49 -3.72 18.61
C VAL A 380 2.90 -2.28 18.28
N TYR A 381 2.55 -1.77 17.08
CA TYR A 381 2.86 -0.39 16.75
C TYR A 381 2.10 0.59 17.63
N ALA A 382 0.84 0.32 17.94
CA ALA A 382 0.05 1.15 18.86
C ALA A 382 0.69 1.23 20.25
N ASP A 383 1.18 0.10 20.78
CA ASP A 383 1.91 0.04 22.05
C ASP A 383 3.22 0.86 22.00
N MET A 384 3.96 0.79 20.87
CA MET A 384 5.17 1.59 20.67
C MET A 384 4.88 3.10 20.67
N VAL A 385 3.77 3.54 20.09
CA VAL A 385 3.36 4.95 20.06
C VAL A 385 2.92 5.40 21.44
N GLY A 386 2.11 4.61 22.14
CA GLY A 386 1.60 4.88 23.47
C GLY A 386 0.59 6.05 23.53
N ASP A 387 -0.03 6.24 24.70
CA ASP A 387 -1.19 7.13 24.89
C ASP A 387 -0.88 8.63 24.83
N ARG A 388 0.38 9.01 24.98
CA ARG A 388 0.78 10.44 25.09
C ARG A 388 0.96 11.12 23.74
N ARG A 389 0.82 10.40 22.63
CA ARG A 389 1.01 10.92 21.27
C ARG A 389 -0.33 11.25 20.62
N PRO A 390 -0.37 12.13 19.64
CA PRO A 390 -1.58 12.40 18.87
C PRO A 390 -1.89 11.22 17.93
N PHE A 391 -2.41 10.16 18.52
CA PHE A 391 -2.62 8.87 17.84
C PHE A 391 -4.05 8.35 18.07
N ARG A 392 -4.61 7.73 17.02
CA ARG A 392 -5.86 6.96 17.10
C ARG A 392 -5.66 5.65 16.36
N TYR A 393 -6.20 4.60 16.96
CA TYR A 393 -6.11 3.24 16.41
C TYR A 393 -7.48 2.58 16.37
N TYR A 394 -7.94 2.24 15.17
CA TYR A 394 -9.22 1.57 14.99
C TYR A 394 -8.99 0.16 14.44
N ARG A 395 -9.35 -0.84 15.25
CA ARG A 395 -9.38 -2.24 14.87
C ARG A 395 -10.71 -2.51 14.17
N ILE A 396 -10.68 -2.95 12.93
CA ILE A 396 -11.88 -3.18 12.13
C ILE A 396 -12.23 -4.67 12.20
N THR A 397 -13.29 -5.01 12.93
CA THR A 397 -13.73 -6.41 13.06
C THR A 397 -14.07 -6.98 11.69
N ASP A 398 -13.59 -8.19 11.43
CA ASP A 398 -13.73 -8.92 10.16
C ASP A 398 -13.06 -8.24 8.95
N GLY A 399 -12.22 -7.24 9.15
CA GLY A 399 -11.36 -6.70 8.11
C GLY A 399 -10.17 -7.62 7.85
N THR A 400 -9.71 -7.66 6.58
CA THR A 400 -8.50 -8.36 6.15
C THR A 400 -7.61 -7.42 5.36
N HIS A 401 -6.39 -7.82 5.04
CA HIS A 401 -5.32 -6.96 4.50
C HIS A 401 -5.74 -6.13 3.29
N VAL A 402 -6.50 -6.71 2.37
CA VAL A 402 -7.02 -6.02 1.17
C VAL A 402 -8.48 -6.35 0.94
N ASP A 403 -9.22 -5.39 0.42
CA ASP A 403 -10.69 -5.49 0.33
C ASP A 403 -11.19 -6.35 -0.83
N SER A 404 -10.35 -6.74 -1.79
CA SER A 404 -10.77 -7.56 -2.93
C SER A 404 -11.32 -8.93 -2.53
N LEU A 405 -10.88 -9.48 -1.40
CA LEU A 405 -11.38 -10.77 -0.89
C LEU A 405 -12.82 -10.68 -0.37
N TYR A 406 -13.36 -9.47 -0.14
CA TYR A 406 -14.74 -9.28 0.29
C TYR A 406 -15.75 -9.92 -0.66
N ALA A 407 -15.53 -9.83 -1.97
CA ALA A 407 -16.44 -10.42 -2.96
C ALA A 407 -16.56 -11.95 -2.84
N ALA A 408 -15.50 -12.63 -2.40
CA ALA A 408 -15.48 -14.06 -2.18
C ALA A 408 -16.11 -14.48 -0.82
N TYR A 409 -16.08 -13.59 0.16
CA TYR A 409 -16.50 -13.86 1.55
C TYR A 409 -17.35 -12.74 2.15
N PRO A 410 -18.45 -12.32 1.50
CA PRO A 410 -19.22 -11.14 1.93
C PRO A 410 -19.88 -11.31 3.30
N ASP A 411 -20.16 -12.57 3.70
CA ASP A 411 -20.75 -12.87 5.01
C ASP A 411 -19.73 -12.91 6.14
N ARG A 412 -18.44 -12.92 5.83
CA ARG A 412 -17.34 -13.10 6.79
C ARG A 412 -16.39 -11.92 6.87
N LEU A 413 -16.30 -11.13 5.81
CA LEU A 413 -15.37 -10.01 5.72
C LEU A 413 -16.08 -8.65 5.75
N ARG A 414 -15.35 -7.63 6.15
CA ARG A 414 -15.75 -6.22 6.10
C ARG A 414 -14.69 -5.42 5.36
N PRO A 415 -15.05 -4.63 4.32
CA PRO A 415 -14.11 -3.75 3.65
C PRO A 415 -13.55 -2.66 4.58
N LEU A 416 -12.28 -2.33 4.38
CA LEU A 416 -11.60 -1.26 5.12
C LEU A 416 -11.61 0.08 4.37
N LEU A 417 -11.78 0.09 3.05
CA LEU A 417 -11.77 1.31 2.24
C LEU A 417 -12.71 2.41 2.78
N PRO A 418 -13.99 2.13 3.13
CA PRO A 418 -14.85 3.17 3.69
C PRO A 418 -14.36 3.65 5.05
N CYS A 419 -13.77 2.77 5.87
CA CYS A 419 -13.19 3.15 7.16
C CYS A 419 -11.92 4.01 6.99
N PHE A 420 -11.11 3.75 5.96
CA PHE A 420 -9.98 4.59 5.60
C PHE A 420 -10.43 6.01 5.23
N ARG A 421 -11.47 6.13 4.41
CA ARG A 421 -12.07 7.42 4.04
C ARG A 421 -12.59 8.17 5.28
N GLY A 422 -13.31 7.49 6.16
CA GLY A 422 -13.77 8.05 7.43
C GLY A 422 -12.61 8.45 8.36
N ALA A 423 -11.53 7.68 8.39
CA ALA A 423 -10.31 8.01 9.14
C ALA A 423 -9.64 9.28 8.59
N PHE A 424 -9.61 9.45 7.28
CA PHE A 424 -9.06 10.65 6.66
C PHE A 424 -9.92 11.89 6.99
N GLU A 425 -11.25 11.79 6.94
CA GLU A 425 -12.15 12.87 7.34
C GLU A 425 -12.00 13.25 8.83
N ALA A 426 -11.82 12.25 9.68
CA ALA A 426 -11.55 12.47 11.09
C ALA A 426 -10.18 13.15 11.30
N LEU A 427 -9.16 12.80 10.51
CA LEU A 427 -7.86 13.47 10.52
C LEU A 427 -7.97 14.93 10.09
N GLU A 428 -8.71 15.25 9.03
CA GLU A 428 -9.01 16.62 8.61
C GLU A 428 -9.66 17.42 9.73
N GLY A 429 -10.68 16.83 10.38
CA GLY A 429 -11.33 17.42 11.54
C GLY A 429 -10.36 17.72 12.67
N TRP A 430 -9.44 16.80 12.92
CA TRP A 430 -8.44 16.93 13.96
C TRP A 430 -7.44 18.04 13.68
N VAL A 431 -6.86 18.04 12.48
CA VAL A 431 -5.80 18.98 12.09
C VAL A 431 -6.38 20.39 11.84
N GLU A 432 -7.46 20.48 11.06
CA GLU A 432 -7.96 21.75 10.55
C GLU A 432 -8.92 22.44 11.51
N ARG A 433 -9.73 21.68 12.24
CA ARG A 433 -10.77 22.19 13.13
C ARG A 433 -10.51 21.94 14.61
N ARG A 434 -9.39 21.27 14.95
CA ARG A 434 -9.03 20.84 16.31
C ARG A 434 -10.11 19.96 16.95
N GLN A 435 -10.85 19.22 16.15
CA GLN A 435 -11.87 18.27 16.58
C GLN A 435 -11.21 16.91 16.74
N SER A 436 -10.96 16.49 17.98
CA SER A 436 -10.37 15.17 18.23
C SER A 436 -11.25 14.06 17.63
N PRO A 437 -10.66 13.10 16.91
CA PRO A 437 -11.40 11.91 16.48
C PRO A 437 -11.94 11.14 17.68
N PRO A 438 -12.95 10.27 17.50
CA PRO A 438 -13.38 9.35 18.53
C PRO A 438 -12.17 8.60 19.14
N PRO A 439 -12.26 8.17 20.41
CA PRO A 439 -11.19 7.36 21.03
C PRO A 439 -10.87 6.11 20.20
N SER A 440 -9.62 5.63 20.31
CA SER A 440 -9.23 4.34 19.74
C SER A 440 -10.19 3.23 20.19
N ALA A 441 -10.60 2.39 19.24
CA ALA A 441 -11.64 1.37 19.51
C ALA A 441 -11.54 0.18 18.54
N THR A 442 -12.16 -0.92 18.93
CA THR A 442 -12.52 -2.00 18.01
C THR A 442 -13.91 -1.70 17.47
N LEU A 443 -14.00 -1.53 16.15
CA LEU A 443 -15.24 -1.21 15.45
C LEU A 443 -15.95 -2.51 15.03
N PRO A 444 -17.12 -2.82 15.59
CA PRO A 444 -17.84 -4.05 15.24
C PRO A 444 -18.30 -4.00 13.79
N ARG A 445 -18.43 -5.19 13.18
CA ARG A 445 -19.07 -5.30 11.87
C ARG A 445 -20.55 -4.91 12.00
N PRO A 446 -21.05 -3.95 11.21
CA PRO A 446 -22.47 -3.62 11.21
C PRO A 446 -23.33 -4.81 10.75
N THR A 447 -24.53 -4.92 11.32
CA THR A 447 -25.50 -5.98 10.95
C THR A 447 -26.29 -5.64 9.69
N GLY A 448 -26.13 -4.47 9.12
CA GLY A 448 -26.80 -3.99 7.91
C GLY A 448 -26.19 -2.69 7.41
N GLY A 449 -26.71 -2.17 6.29
CA GLY A 449 -26.18 -0.99 5.61
C GLY A 449 -25.23 -1.34 4.47
N ASP A 450 -24.66 -0.34 3.85
CA ASP A 450 -23.68 -0.51 2.75
C ASP A 450 -22.28 -0.64 3.31
N LEU A 451 -21.85 -1.88 3.58
CA LEU A 451 -20.52 -2.17 4.11
C LEU A 451 -19.38 -1.76 3.17
N VAL A 452 -19.67 -1.62 1.88
CA VAL A 452 -18.66 -1.30 0.86
C VAL A 452 -18.38 0.21 0.81
N ASN A 453 -19.38 1.04 1.12
CA ASN A 453 -19.25 2.49 0.99
C ASN A 453 -19.39 3.26 2.32
N ASP A 454 -19.88 2.62 3.39
CA ASP A 454 -20.12 3.28 4.68
C ASP A 454 -19.26 2.72 5.80
N CYS A 455 -18.65 3.61 6.57
CA CYS A 455 -18.01 3.27 7.84
C CYS A 455 -18.10 4.43 8.84
N GLN A 456 -18.49 4.13 10.07
CA GLN A 456 -18.47 5.07 11.19
C GLN A 456 -17.36 4.67 12.16
N LEU A 457 -16.46 5.60 12.47
CA LEU A 457 -15.35 5.38 13.42
C LEU A 457 -15.76 5.41 14.90
N GLY A 458 -17.04 5.45 15.18
CA GLY A 458 -17.62 5.61 16.50
C GLY A 458 -18.28 6.98 16.66
N ARG A 459 -19.08 7.11 17.72
CA ARG A 459 -19.72 8.39 18.11
C ARG A 459 -18.97 9.04 19.25
#